data_17d4e6c7342e581056330632074720b4
#
_entry.id   17d4e6c7342e581056330632074720b4
#
_cell.length_a   1.000
_cell.length_b   1.000
_cell.length_c   1.000
_cell.angle_alpha   90.00
_cell.angle_beta   90.00
_cell.angle_gamma   90.00
#
_symmetry.space_group_name_H-M   'P 1'
#
loop_
_entity.id
_entity.type
_entity.pdbx_description
1 polymer ?
#
loop_
_entity_poly.entity_id
_entity_poly.type
_entity_poly.pdbx_seq_one_letter_code
_entity_poly.pdbx_strand_id
1 'polypeptide(L)'
;PLIGYSDYRWQFLGCDIDATAIAAAKAIVQSNGLNKAIQLRQQSNPKQILTGLLESAERFDLTMCNPPFHASLEEATRGSTRKWRALGKADPKRKLPVLNFGGQAAELWCEGGEVRFVTQLVSESVQVAQQVLWFSTLVSKASNLPAIQTALKKTGVLDSRVVEMGQGQKQSRFVAWTFQTKAQQQAWRQARWSKAAAE
;
A
#
# COMPACT_ATOMS: atom_id res chain seq x y z
N PRO A 1 10.27 3.70 -1.35
CA PRO A 1 10.75 4.97 -0.78
C PRO A 1 12.09 5.42 -1.37
N LEU A 2 13.11 4.53 -1.51
CA LEU A 2 14.43 4.91 -1.99
C LEU A 2 14.39 5.63 -3.36
N ILE A 3 13.72 5.05 -4.35
CA ILE A 3 13.55 5.65 -5.69
C ILE A 3 12.79 6.97 -5.59
N GLY A 4 11.69 7.02 -4.84
CA GLY A 4 10.90 8.24 -4.70
C GLY A 4 11.69 9.38 -4.05
N TYR A 5 12.58 9.08 -3.10
CA TYR A 5 13.51 10.07 -2.58
C TYR A 5 14.60 10.45 -3.58
N SER A 6 15.22 9.46 -4.23
CA SER A 6 16.29 9.71 -5.21
C SER A 6 15.82 10.63 -6.35
N ASP A 7 14.67 10.30 -6.94
CA ASP A 7 14.22 10.93 -8.18
C ASP A 7 13.38 12.20 -7.94
N TYR A 8 12.60 12.21 -6.83
CA TYR A 8 11.62 13.28 -6.57
C TYR A 8 11.82 14.02 -5.25
N ARG A 9 12.80 13.62 -4.43
CA ARG A 9 13.02 14.15 -3.09
C ARG A 9 11.82 14.02 -2.15
N TRP A 10 10.95 13.05 -2.39
CA TRP A 10 9.81 12.79 -1.54
C TRP A 10 10.24 12.28 -0.17
N GLN A 11 9.49 12.69 0.84
CA GLN A 11 9.64 12.16 2.20
C GLN A 11 8.61 11.05 2.44
N PHE A 12 8.96 10.07 3.27
CA PHE A 12 8.14 8.89 3.49
C PHE A 12 7.96 8.56 4.97
N LEU A 13 6.75 8.11 5.29
CA LEU A 13 6.49 7.27 6.44
C LEU A 13 6.16 5.86 5.93
N GLY A 14 7.04 4.90 6.16
CA GLY A 14 6.80 3.49 5.89
C GLY A 14 6.27 2.79 7.13
N CYS A 15 5.32 1.88 6.97
CA CYS A 15 4.79 1.09 8.07
C CYS A 15 4.64 -0.38 7.70
N ASP A 16 4.82 -1.23 8.70
CA ASP A 16 4.60 -2.67 8.62
C ASP A 16 4.16 -3.19 9.99
N ILE A 17 3.49 -4.35 10.01
CA ILE A 17 3.17 -5.09 11.23
C ILE A 17 4.36 -5.93 11.72
N ASP A 18 5.25 -6.34 10.82
CA ASP A 18 6.40 -7.20 11.11
C ASP A 18 7.59 -6.36 11.64
N ALA A 19 7.94 -6.59 12.89
CA ALA A 19 9.09 -5.96 13.52
C ALA A 19 10.41 -6.26 12.80
N THR A 20 10.55 -7.46 12.21
CA THR A 20 11.74 -7.86 11.47
C THR A 20 11.86 -7.08 10.16
N ALA A 21 10.74 -6.91 9.44
CA ALA A 21 10.69 -6.10 8.23
C ALA A 21 11.03 -4.63 8.53
N ILE A 22 10.48 -4.07 9.62
CA ILE A 22 10.79 -2.72 10.08
C ILE A 22 12.28 -2.58 10.45
N ALA A 23 12.85 -3.56 11.17
CA ALA A 23 14.27 -3.52 11.53
C ALA A 23 15.19 -3.57 10.29
N ALA A 24 14.89 -4.47 9.34
CA ALA A 24 15.62 -4.56 8.07
C ALA A 24 15.52 -3.26 7.26
N ALA A 25 14.32 -2.71 7.14
CA ALA A 25 14.10 -1.44 6.44
C ALA A 25 14.85 -0.26 7.12
N LYS A 26 14.86 -0.20 8.47
CA LYS A 26 15.64 0.80 9.22
C LYS A 26 17.13 0.70 8.94
N ALA A 27 17.68 -0.51 8.91
CA ALA A 27 19.10 -0.72 8.57
C ALA A 27 19.44 -0.21 7.15
N ILE A 28 18.55 -0.48 6.17
CA ILE A 28 18.71 0.02 4.80
C ILE A 28 18.64 1.56 4.75
N VAL A 29 17.66 2.16 5.41
CA VAL A 29 17.51 3.63 5.47
C VAL A 29 18.74 4.27 6.10
N GLN A 30 19.23 3.71 7.21
CA GLN A 30 20.40 4.20 7.93
C GLN A 30 21.68 4.08 7.09
N SER A 31 21.91 2.94 6.45
CA SER A 31 23.11 2.72 5.62
C SER A 31 23.16 3.64 4.39
N ASN A 32 22.02 4.16 3.96
CA ASN A 32 21.92 5.15 2.87
C ASN A 32 21.87 6.61 3.38
N GLY A 33 21.96 6.85 4.68
CA GLY A 33 21.91 8.20 5.26
C GLY A 33 20.55 8.90 5.13
N LEU A 34 19.44 8.13 4.99
CA LEU A 34 18.11 8.65 4.64
C LEU A 34 17.16 8.80 5.83
N ASN A 35 17.66 8.74 7.08
CA ASN A 35 16.83 8.79 8.30
C ASN A 35 15.96 10.06 8.42
N LYS A 36 16.38 11.18 7.82
CA LYS A 36 15.59 12.42 7.81
C LYS A 36 14.45 12.41 6.79
N ALA A 37 14.60 11.64 5.72
CA ALA A 37 13.66 11.60 4.61
C ALA A 37 12.70 10.39 4.69
N ILE A 38 13.11 9.31 5.33
CA ILE A 38 12.34 8.07 5.42
C ILE A 38 12.23 7.66 6.88
N GLN A 39 11.05 7.84 7.44
CA GLN A 39 10.69 7.35 8.76
C GLN A 39 10.02 5.99 8.65
N LEU A 40 10.21 5.13 9.66
CA LEU A 40 9.64 3.79 9.70
C LEU A 40 8.96 3.56 11.05
N ARG A 41 7.69 3.12 11.00
CA ARG A 41 6.84 2.94 12.16
C ARG A 41 6.19 1.56 12.13
N GLN A 42 6.28 0.82 13.21
CA GLN A 42 5.59 -0.45 13.33
C GLN A 42 4.12 -0.25 13.67
N GLN A 43 3.21 -0.91 12.94
CA GLN A 43 1.83 -1.08 13.36
C GLN A 43 1.77 -2.19 14.41
N SER A 44 1.58 -1.83 15.66
CA SER A 44 1.59 -2.78 16.78
C SER A 44 0.30 -3.60 16.89
N ASN A 45 -0.80 -3.13 16.29
CA ASN A 45 -2.07 -3.83 16.28
C ASN A 45 -2.33 -4.47 14.91
N PRO A 46 -2.21 -5.81 14.78
CA PRO A 46 -2.40 -6.48 13.49
C PRO A 46 -3.82 -6.41 12.93
N LYS A 47 -4.78 -5.94 13.73
CA LYS A 47 -6.16 -5.70 13.29
C LYS A 47 -6.39 -4.31 12.71
N GLN A 48 -5.37 -3.45 12.70
CA GLN A 48 -5.43 -2.07 12.21
C GLN A 48 -4.44 -1.87 11.07
N ILE A 49 -4.79 -1.00 10.13
CA ILE A 49 -3.94 -0.66 8.98
C ILE A 49 -3.41 0.77 9.13
N LEU A 50 -4.29 1.75 9.27
CA LEU A 50 -3.95 3.17 9.42
C LEU A 50 -4.17 3.69 10.84
N THR A 51 -5.12 3.11 11.54
CA THR A 51 -5.50 3.57 12.89
C THR A 51 -4.30 3.49 13.84
N GLY A 52 -4.02 4.59 14.52
CA GLY A 52 -2.92 4.67 15.50
C GLY A 52 -1.52 4.83 14.88
N LEU A 53 -1.39 4.91 13.54
CA LEU A 53 -0.11 5.12 12.88
C LEU A 53 0.28 6.58 12.77
N LEU A 54 -0.67 7.47 12.47
CA LEU A 54 -0.38 8.87 12.19
C LEU A 54 -0.48 9.71 13.46
N GLU A 55 0.48 10.59 13.66
CA GLU A 55 0.43 11.61 14.70
C GLU A 55 -0.50 12.75 14.25
N SER A 56 -1.14 13.44 15.19
CA SER A 56 -2.19 14.44 14.90
C SER A 56 -1.71 15.60 14.02
N ALA A 57 -0.44 15.97 14.12
CA ALA A 57 0.16 17.05 13.32
C ALA A 57 0.63 16.60 11.92
N GLU A 58 0.75 15.31 11.68
CA GLU A 58 1.26 14.79 10.40
C GLU A 58 0.26 14.98 9.27
N ARG A 59 0.79 15.28 8.09
CA ARG A 59 0.02 15.46 6.85
C ARG A 59 0.76 14.78 5.70
N PHE A 60 0.03 14.01 4.90
CA PHE A 60 0.56 13.24 3.78
C PHE A 60 -0.17 13.58 2.49
N ASP A 61 0.58 13.80 1.43
CA ASP A 61 0.00 14.12 0.11
C ASP A 61 -0.60 12.87 -0.54
N LEU A 62 -0.01 11.70 -0.28
CA LEU A 62 -0.45 10.43 -0.84
C LEU A 62 -0.13 9.27 0.10
N THR A 63 -1.04 8.31 0.19
CA THR A 63 -0.71 6.97 0.69
C THR A 63 -0.58 5.99 -0.47
N MET A 64 0.34 5.04 -0.36
CA MET A 64 0.50 3.94 -1.30
C MET A 64 0.45 2.62 -0.52
N CYS A 65 -0.42 1.71 -0.94
CA CYS A 65 -0.55 0.40 -0.34
C CYS A 65 -0.47 -0.69 -1.41
N ASN A 66 0.34 -1.71 -1.11
CA ASN A 66 0.35 -2.97 -1.85
C ASN A 66 -0.23 -4.04 -0.91
N PRO A 67 -1.53 -4.35 -0.99
CA PRO A 67 -2.22 -5.19 -0.02
C PRO A 67 -1.83 -6.67 -0.17
N PRO A 68 -2.04 -7.50 0.86
CA PRO A 68 -1.99 -8.95 0.71
C PRO A 68 -3.11 -9.40 -0.24
N PHE A 69 -2.76 -10.16 -1.28
CA PHE A 69 -3.68 -10.48 -2.38
C PHE A 69 -4.52 -11.74 -2.16
N HIS A 70 -4.03 -12.67 -1.31
CA HIS A 70 -4.63 -13.99 -1.13
C HIS A 70 -5.42 -14.08 0.17
N ALA A 71 -6.50 -14.89 0.15
CA ALA A 71 -7.32 -15.13 1.33
C ALA A 71 -6.74 -16.22 2.26
N SER A 72 -5.77 -17.01 1.77
CA SER A 72 -5.08 -18.04 2.54
C SER A 72 -3.68 -18.31 2.00
N LEU A 73 -2.84 -18.91 2.84
CA LEU A 73 -1.51 -19.38 2.43
C LEU A 73 -1.59 -20.44 1.32
N GLU A 74 -2.62 -21.28 1.34
CA GLU A 74 -2.84 -22.28 0.29
C GLU A 74 -3.11 -21.64 -1.08
N GLU A 75 -3.93 -20.59 -1.12
CA GLU A 75 -4.19 -19.83 -2.36
C GLU A 75 -2.90 -19.20 -2.89
N ALA A 76 -2.11 -18.57 -2.01
CA ALA A 76 -0.81 -17.99 -2.36
C ALA A 76 0.14 -19.04 -2.92
N THR A 77 0.21 -20.21 -2.30
CA THR A 77 1.06 -21.34 -2.72
C THR A 77 0.61 -21.92 -4.07
N ARG A 78 -0.69 -22.12 -4.28
CA ARG A 78 -1.24 -22.62 -5.56
C ARG A 78 -0.92 -21.67 -6.73
N GLY A 79 -1.02 -20.36 -6.51
CA GLY A 79 -0.65 -19.34 -7.49
C GLY A 79 0.83 -19.42 -7.88
N SER A 80 1.69 -19.55 -6.90
CA SER A 80 3.14 -19.71 -7.09
C SER A 80 3.46 -21.00 -7.84
N THR A 81 2.92 -22.13 -7.43
CA THR A 81 3.15 -23.44 -8.08
C THR A 81 2.75 -23.46 -9.54
N ARG A 82 1.59 -22.87 -9.88
CA ARG A 82 1.13 -22.74 -11.26
C ARG A 82 2.10 -21.92 -12.11
N LYS A 83 2.60 -20.80 -11.55
CA LYS A 83 3.57 -19.93 -12.23
C LYS A 83 4.91 -20.64 -12.47
N TRP A 84 5.41 -21.39 -11.48
CA TRP A 84 6.65 -22.16 -11.61
C TRP A 84 6.54 -23.29 -12.65
N ARG A 85 5.41 -24.00 -12.68
CA ARG A 85 5.14 -25.00 -13.72
C ARG A 85 5.12 -24.38 -15.12
N ALA A 86 4.46 -23.23 -15.28
CA ALA A 86 4.40 -22.52 -16.57
C ALA A 86 5.78 -22.03 -17.05
N LEU A 87 6.71 -21.75 -16.12
CA LEU A 87 8.08 -21.33 -16.43
C LEU A 87 9.07 -22.50 -16.60
N GLY A 88 8.60 -23.77 -16.58
CA GLY A 88 9.46 -24.95 -16.69
C GLY A 88 10.46 -25.14 -15.54
N LYS A 89 10.28 -24.42 -14.43
CA LYS A 89 11.19 -24.41 -13.26
C LYS A 89 10.62 -25.16 -12.05
N ALA A 90 9.64 -26.04 -12.23
CA ALA A 90 9.07 -26.85 -11.17
C ALA A 90 10.05 -27.96 -10.77
N ASP A 91 10.50 -27.97 -9.52
CA ASP A 91 11.30 -29.04 -8.94
C ASP A 91 10.36 -30.05 -8.25
N PRO A 92 10.25 -31.30 -8.77
CA PRO A 92 9.36 -32.32 -8.21
C PRO A 92 9.72 -32.73 -6.76
N LYS A 93 10.95 -32.47 -6.31
CA LYS A 93 11.45 -32.85 -4.98
C LYS A 93 11.17 -31.78 -3.92
N ARG A 94 10.75 -30.57 -4.29
CA ARG A 94 10.40 -29.51 -3.34
C ARG A 94 8.93 -29.55 -2.97
N LYS A 95 8.63 -29.85 -1.72
CA LYS A 95 7.26 -29.88 -1.18
C LYS A 95 6.59 -28.49 -1.08
N LEU A 96 7.36 -27.41 -1.08
CA LEU A 96 6.86 -26.03 -1.07
C LEU A 96 7.65 -25.20 -2.08
N PRO A 97 6.98 -24.41 -2.94
CA PRO A 97 7.68 -23.45 -3.77
C PRO A 97 8.38 -22.42 -2.88
N VAL A 98 9.65 -22.13 -3.17
CA VAL A 98 10.30 -20.94 -2.60
C VAL A 98 9.50 -19.74 -3.10
N LEU A 99 8.82 -19.05 -2.23
CA LEU A 99 8.19 -17.79 -2.52
C LEU A 99 9.32 -16.81 -2.83
N ASN A 100 9.53 -16.52 -4.12
CA ASN A 100 10.71 -15.83 -4.64
C ASN A 100 10.80 -14.35 -4.29
N PHE A 101 10.00 -13.86 -3.37
CA PHE A 101 10.01 -12.45 -3.01
C PHE A 101 10.55 -12.17 -1.61
N GLY A 102 11.11 -13.17 -0.92
CA GLY A 102 11.57 -12.97 0.46
C GLY A 102 10.47 -12.57 1.43
N GLY A 103 9.22 -12.45 0.94
CA GLY A 103 8.07 -12.02 1.72
C GLY A 103 7.66 -13.07 2.72
N GLN A 104 7.39 -12.64 3.94
CA GLN A 104 6.81 -13.47 4.97
C GLN A 104 5.34 -13.78 4.63
N ALA A 105 4.75 -14.80 5.24
CA ALA A 105 3.38 -15.20 4.98
C ALA A 105 2.37 -14.05 5.12
N ALA A 106 2.61 -13.13 6.04
CA ALA A 106 1.76 -11.96 6.29
C ALA A 106 1.69 -10.94 5.14
N GLU A 107 2.70 -10.89 4.26
CA GLU A 107 2.69 -10.01 3.08
C GLU A 107 1.85 -10.56 1.92
N LEU A 108 1.64 -11.87 1.92
CA LEU A 108 1.03 -12.56 0.78
C LEU A 108 -0.46 -12.81 0.96
N TRP A 109 -0.91 -13.00 2.20
CA TRP A 109 -2.29 -13.33 2.49
C TRP A 109 -2.78 -12.70 3.79
N CYS A 110 -4.06 -12.44 3.85
CA CYS A 110 -4.78 -12.13 5.08
C CYS A 110 -6.16 -12.81 5.05
N GLU A 111 -6.75 -12.99 6.21
CA GLU A 111 -8.11 -13.51 6.30
C GLU A 111 -9.08 -12.63 5.50
N GLY A 112 -9.89 -13.24 4.62
CA GLY A 112 -10.77 -12.51 3.70
C GLY A 112 -10.09 -11.86 2.49
N GLY A 113 -8.76 -11.96 2.37
CA GLY A 113 -7.97 -11.54 1.20
C GLY A 113 -8.03 -10.05 0.90
N GLU A 114 -7.66 -9.72 -0.33
CA GLU A 114 -7.57 -8.33 -0.83
C GLU A 114 -8.83 -7.51 -0.57
N VAL A 115 -10.02 -8.09 -0.78
CA VAL A 115 -11.29 -7.35 -0.61
C VAL A 115 -11.46 -6.89 0.83
N ARG A 116 -11.26 -7.80 1.80
CA ARG A 116 -11.40 -7.46 3.22
C ARG A 116 -10.37 -6.42 3.63
N PHE A 117 -9.12 -6.61 3.23
CA PHE A 117 -8.05 -5.67 3.55
C PHE A 117 -8.34 -4.27 2.99
N VAL A 118 -8.67 -4.18 1.70
CA VAL A 118 -8.92 -2.88 1.05
C VAL A 118 -10.17 -2.20 1.59
N THR A 119 -11.24 -2.93 1.86
CA THR A 119 -12.45 -2.35 2.46
C THR A 119 -12.21 -1.87 3.90
N GLN A 120 -11.36 -2.55 4.66
CA GLN A 120 -10.91 -2.08 5.97
C GLN A 120 -10.05 -0.82 5.84
N LEU A 121 -9.08 -0.79 4.92
CA LEU A 121 -8.26 0.39 4.65
C LEU A 121 -9.13 1.62 4.30
N VAL A 122 -10.15 1.44 3.46
CA VAL A 122 -11.14 2.48 3.13
C VAL A 122 -11.88 2.94 4.39
N SER A 123 -12.34 2.02 5.23
CA SER A 123 -13.04 2.34 6.48
C SER A 123 -12.17 3.12 7.46
N GLU A 124 -10.91 2.68 7.65
CA GLU A 124 -9.98 3.35 8.56
C GLU A 124 -9.51 4.71 8.03
N SER A 125 -9.48 4.90 6.71
CA SER A 125 -9.08 6.16 6.09
C SER A 125 -9.97 7.35 6.47
N VAL A 126 -11.22 7.10 6.90
CA VAL A 126 -12.13 8.12 7.42
C VAL A 126 -11.54 8.82 8.65
N GLN A 127 -10.88 8.08 9.54
CA GLN A 127 -10.34 8.61 10.80
C GLN A 127 -9.19 9.59 10.57
N VAL A 128 -8.48 9.45 9.45
CA VAL A 128 -7.33 10.28 9.07
C VAL A 128 -7.60 11.09 7.79
N ALA A 129 -8.89 11.28 7.46
CA ALA A 129 -9.35 11.97 6.25
C ALA A 129 -8.81 13.39 6.08
N GLN A 130 -8.55 14.10 7.21
CA GLN A 130 -8.00 15.46 7.21
C GLN A 130 -6.46 15.50 7.18
N GLN A 131 -5.82 14.34 7.32
CA GLN A 131 -4.36 14.21 7.37
C GLN A 131 -3.77 13.75 6.04
N VAL A 132 -4.62 13.25 5.12
CA VAL A 132 -4.17 12.69 3.84
C VAL A 132 -4.97 13.32 2.69
N LEU A 133 -4.23 13.82 1.69
CA LEU A 133 -4.88 14.42 0.51
C LEU A 133 -5.48 13.33 -0.40
N TRP A 134 -4.72 12.30 -0.74
CA TRP A 134 -5.17 11.16 -1.52
C TRP A 134 -4.72 9.86 -0.91
N PHE A 135 -5.64 8.93 -0.77
CA PHE A 135 -5.34 7.54 -0.45
C PHE A 135 -5.21 6.73 -1.74
N SER A 136 -4.36 5.72 -1.75
CA SER A 136 -4.33 4.77 -2.86
C SER A 136 -3.93 3.37 -2.44
N THR A 137 -4.42 2.38 -3.19
CA THR A 137 -4.06 0.97 -3.02
C THR A 137 -4.08 0.24 -4.35
N LEU A 138 -3.16 -0.71 -4.52
CA LEU A 138 -3.23 -1.66 -5.63
C LEU A 138 -4.44 -2.56 -5.48
N VAL A 139 -5.01 -2.97 -6.63
CA VAL A 139 -6.07 -3.96 -6.71
C VAL A 139 -5.70 -4.99 -7.79
N SER A 140 -5.50 -6.23 -7.38
CA SER A 140 -5.02 -7.29 -8.28
C SER A 140 -6.12 -7.82 -9.21
N LYS A 141 -7.34 -7.99 -8.69
CA LYS A 141 -8.46 -8.58 -9.43
C LYS A 141 -9.55 -7.54 -9.71
N ALA A 142 -9.93 -7.37 -10.98
CA ALA A 142 -11.03 -6.48 -11.37
C ALA A 142 -12.36 -6.86 -10.69
N SER A 143 -12.57 -8.14 -10.42
CA SER A 143 -13.75 -8.65 -9.71
C SER A 143 -13.90 -8.11 -8.28
N ASN A 144 -12.84 -7.54 -7.69
CA ASN A 144 -12.87 -6.95 -6.35
C ASN A 144 -13.37 -5.50 -6.35
N LEU A 145 -13.36 -4.83 -7.51
CA LEU A 145 -13.75 -3.41 -7.62
C LEU A 145 -15.17 -3.10 -7.14
N PRO A 146 -16.22 -3.90 -7.44
CA PRO A 146 -17.57 -3.59 -7.00
C PRO A 146 -17.71 -3.49 -5.47
N ALA A 147 -17.05 -4.40 -4.74
CA ALA A 147 -17.08 -4.38 -3.27
C ALA A 147 -16.33 -3.15 -2.71
N ILE A 148 -15.17 -2.82 -3.30
CA ILE A 148 -14.36 -1.65 -2.93
C ILE A 148 -15.13 -0.36 -3.21
N GLN A 149 -15.75 -0.22 -4.38
CA GLN A 149 -16.57 0.94 -4.74
C GLN A 149 -17.77 1.12 -3.81
N THR A 150 -18.37 0.01 -3.38
CA THR A 150 -19.45 0.04 -2.38
C THR A 150 -18.93 0.57 -1.03
N ALA A 151 -17.76 0.14 -0.58
CA ALA A 151 -17.14 0.64 0.64
C ALA A 151 -16.83 2.15 0.55
N LEU A 152 -16.26 2.61 -0.57
CA LEU A 152 -15.97 4.02 -0.81
C LEU A 152 -17.23 4.89 -0.75
N LYS A 153 -18.34 4.45 -1.38
CA LYS A 153 -19.62 5.17 -1.32
C LYS A 153 -20.16 5.27 0.12
N LYS A 154 -20.03 4.19 0.91
CA LYS A 154 -20.52 4.15 2.30
C LYS A 154 -19.74 5.07 3.25
N THR A 155 -18.49 5.36 2.94
CA THR A 155 -17.60 6.16 3.80
C THR A 155 -17.61 7.65 3.50
N GLY A 156 -18.41 8.12 2.55
CA GLY A 156 -18.53 9.55 2.23
C GLY A 156 -17.32 10.10 1.45
N VAL A 157 -16.62 9.26 0.71
CA VAL A 157 -15.56 9.66 -0.22
C VAL A 157 -16.11 10.65 -1.26
N LEU A 158 -15.42 11.77 -1.47
CA LEU A 158 -15.85 12.83 -2.37
C LEU A 158 -15.40 12.65 -3.83
N ASP A 159 -14.23 12.01 -4.03
CA ASP A 159 -13.73 11.66 -5.37
C ASP A 159 -12.99 10.33 -5.28
N SER A 160 -13.20 9.47 -6.26
CA SER A 160 -12.46 8.20 -6.37
C SER A 160 -12.18 7.86 -7.82
N ARG A 161 -11.03 7.25 -8.07
CA ARG A 161 -10.55 6.89 -9.41
C ARG A 161 -10.02 5.47 -9.42
N VAL A 162 -10.34 4.75 -10.49
CA VAL A 162 -9.69 3.49 -10.83
C VAL A 162 -8.73 3.80 -11.98
N VAL A 163 -7.45 3.55 -11.79
CA VAL A 163 -6.42 3.78 -12.79
C VAL A 163 -5.84 2.45 -13.22
N GLU A 164 -6.05 2.10 -14.47
CA GLU A 164 -5.47 0.90 -15.07
C GLU A 164 -3.98 1.11 -15.33
N MET A 165 -3.20 0.08 -15.01
CA MET A 165 -1.77 0.05 -15.27
C MET A 165 -1.45 -1.16 -16.14
N GLY A 166 -0.85 -0.91 -17.30
CA GLY A 166 -0.40 -1.96 -18.22
C GLY A 166 1.11 -2.06 -18.25
N GLN A 167 1.65 -3.27 -18.12
CA GLN A 167 3.05 -3.57 -18.39
C GLN A 167 3.12 -4.88 -19.19
N GLY A 168 3.27 -4.75 -20.49
CA GLY A 168 3.15 -5.88 -21.41
C GLY A 168 1.75 -6.49 -21.34
N GLN A 169 1.68 -7.82 -21.16
CA GLN A 169 0.40 -8.53 -21.04
C GLN A 169 -0.20 -8.50 -19.62
N LYS A 170 0.52 -7.95 -18.64
CA LYS A 170 0.03 -7.88 -17.27
C LYS A 170 -0.78 -6.61 -17.07
N GLN A 171 -2.06 -6.77 -16.81
CA GLN A 171 -2.94 -5.68 -16.37
C GLN A 171 -3.02 -5.67 -14.86
N SER A 172 -2.75 -4.52 -14.28
CA SER A 172 -2.96 -4.22 -12.87
C SER A 172 -3.69 -2.88 -12.77
N ARG A 173 -4.13 -2.50 -11.59
CA ARG A 173 -4.80 -1.22 -11.35
C ARG A 173 -4.54 -0.77 -9.93
N PHE A 174 -4.73 0.52 -9.71
CA PHE A 174 -4.89 1.03 -8.37
C PHE A 174 -6.19 1.82 -8.25
N VAL A 175 -6.72 1.85 -7.04
CA VAL A 175 -7.84 2.70 -6.67
C VAL A 175 -7.31 3.83 -5.82
N ALA A 176 -7.64 5.07 -6.18
CA ALA A 176 -7.33 6.25 -5.39
C ALA A 176 -8.63 6.92 -4.93
N TRP A 177 -8.62 7.54 -3.72
CA TRP A 177 -9.78 8.25 -3.21
C TRP A 177 -9.36 9.41 -2.30
N THR A 178 -10.28 10.37 -2.13
CA THR A 178 -10.09 11.52 -1.27
C THR A 178 -11.38 11.95 -0.58
N PHE A 179 -11.25 12.46 0.62
CA PHE A 179 -12.32 13.12 1.38
C PHE A 179 -12.27 14.65 1.25
N GLN A 180 -11.32 15.18 0.48
CA GLN A 180 -11.12 16.61 0.31
C GLN A 180 -11.94 17.14 -0.87
N THR A 181 -12.66 18.23 -0.65
CA THR A 181 -13.31 19.00 -1.74
C THR A 181 -12.25 19.57 -2.70
N LYS A 182 -12.65 19.99 -3.88
CA LYS A 182 -11.73 20.61 -4.85
C LYS A 182 -11.06 21.88 -4.28
N ALA A 183 -11.79 22.68 -3.51
CA ALA A 183 -11.24 23.86 -2.84
C ALA A 183 -10.18 23.47 -1.79
N GLN A 184 -10.45 22.44 -0.97
CA GLN A 184 -9.49 21.93 0.01
C GLN A 184 -8.23 21.33 -0.66
N GLN A 185 -8.39 20.58 -1.75
CA GLN A 185 -7.27 20.07 -2.54
C GLN A 185 -6.41 21.21 -3.09
N GLN A 186 -7.01 22.29 -3.57
CA GLN A 186 -6.27 23.46 -4.04
C GLN A 186 -5.53 24.17 -2.91
N ALA A 187 -6.19 24.42 -1.78
CA ALA A 187 -5.57 25.00 -0.60
C ALA A 187 -4.39 24.15 -0.08
N TRP A 188 -4.57 22.81 -0.08
CA TRP A 188 -3.50 21.86 0.29
C TRP A 188 -2.26 22.03 -0.60
N ARG A 189 -2.45 22.09 -1.92
CA ARG A 189 -1.36 22.27 -2.89
C ARG A 189 -0.64 23.61 -2.67
N GLN A 190 -1.40 24.68 -2.49
CA GLN A 190 -0.82 26.01 -2.25
C GLN A 190 0.01 26.04 -0.96
N ALA A 191 -0.46 25.41 0.10
CA ALA A 191 0.22 25.39 1.39
C ALA A 191 1.51 24.53 1.40
N ARG A 192 1.56 23.45 0.61
CA ARG A 192 2.61 22.45 0.71
C ARG A 192 3.53 22.39 -0.50
N TRP A 193 3.01 22.59 -1.72
CA TRP A 193 3.80 22.39 -2.94
C TRP A 193 4.41 23.67 -3.49
N SER A 194 3.81 24.84 -3.22
CA SER A 194 4.37 26.13 -3.64
C SER A 194 5.68 26.49 -2.91
N LYS A 195 5.94 25.90 -1.72
CA LYS A 195 7.21 26.11 -0.99
C LYS A 195 8.34 25.21 -1.48
N ALA A 196 8.05 24.07 -2.09
CA ALA A 196 9.06 23.13 -2.60
C ALA A 196 9.68 23.55 -3.94
N ALA A 197 9.12 24.55 -4.62
CA ALA A 197 9.67 25.10 -5.86
C ALA A 197 10.66 26.26 -5.66
N ALA A 198 10.93 26.66 -4.40
CA ALA A 198 11.74 27.80 -4.02
C ALA A 198 13.08 27.43 -3.33
N GLU A 199 13.36 26.13 -3.15
CA GLU A 199 14.62 25.55 -2.68
C GLU A 199 15.26 24.67 -3.77
#